data_a3db5cf6e6d3ee7b3e297b5a1cec31d0
#
_entry.id   a3db5cf6e6d3ee7b3e297b5a1cec31d0
#
_cell.length_a   1.000
_cell.length_b   1.000
_cell.length_c   1.000
_cell.angle_alpha   90.00
_cell.angle_beta   90.00
_cell.angle_gamma   90.00
#
_symmetry.space_group_name_H-M   'P 1'
#
loop_
_entity.id
_entity.type
_entity.pdbx_description
1 polymer ?
#
loop_
_entity_poly.entity_id
_entity_poly.type
_entity_poly.pdbx_seq_one_letter_code
_entity_poly.pdbx_strand_id
1 'polypeptide(L)'
;MDFNGSHILSIDQFDRSDIDQLFSVANDLEPYSIRKKITRVLEGAILGNMFFEPSTRTRISFGAAFNMLGGAVRETSQVGSSSLVKGESIIDTAKVLSSYSDIIVMRHPDEGSVKSFSEASRVPVINLSLIHI
;
A
#
# COMPACT_ATOMS: atom_id res chain seq x y z
N MET A 1 -13.59 12.63 -4.38
CA MET A 1 -12.14 12.45 -4.48
C MET A 1 -11.80 11.69 -5.76
N ASP A 2 -10.80 12.09 -6.47
CA ASP A 2 -10.25 11.27 -7.54
C ASP A 2 -9.19 10.33 -6.94
N PHE A 3 -9.46 9.04 -6.95
CA PHE A 3 -8.54 8.05 -6.39
C PHE A 3 -7.32 7.79 -7.28
N ASN A 4 -7.40 8.14 -8.56
CA ASN A 4 -6.32 7.85 -9.49
C ASN A 4 -5.07 8.65 -9.13
N GLY A 5 -4.00 7.94 -8.79
CA GLY A 5 -2.72 8.55 -8.40
C GLY A 5 -2.68 9.17 -7.02
N SER A 6 -3.76 9.08 -6.24
CA SER A 6 -3.82 9.69 -4.92
C SER A 6 -3.22 8.80 -3.83
N HIS A 7 -2.55 9.43 -2.86
CA HIS A 7 -2.17 8.75 -1.63
C HIS A 7 -3.40 8.57 -0.72
N ILE A 8 -3.43 7.48 0.01
CA ILE A 8 -4.44 7.20 1.04
C ILE A 8 -3.74 7.20 2.39
N LEU A 9 -3.80 8.30 3.10
CA LEU A 9 -3.02 8.51 4.32
C LEU A 9 -3.86 8.54 5.59
N SER A 10 -5.11 9.01 5.50
CA SER A 10 -5.99 9.19 6.65
C SER A 10 -7.45 9.11 6.24
N ILE A 11 -8.29 8.64 7.14
CA ILE A 11 -9.73 8.61 6.93
C ILE A 11 -10.33 10.02 6.72
N ASP A 12 -9.65 11.04 7.21
CA ASP A 12 -10.10 12.43 7.08
C ASP A 12 -10.11 12.94 5.64
N GLN A 13 -9.45 12.22 4.71
CA GLN A 13 -9.45 12.55 3.29
C GLN A 13 -10.78 12.28 2.61
N PHE A 14 -11.63 11.44 3.21
CA PHE A 14 -12.81 10.90 2.58
C PHE A 14 -14.08 11.56 3.07
N ASP A 15 -15.01 11.84 2.14
CA ASP A 15 -16.39 12.09 2.47
C ASP A 15 -17.23 10.79 2.33
N ARG A 16 -18.51 10.87 2.61
CA ARG A 16 -19.40 9.70 2.52
C ARG A 16 -19.44 9.10 1.13
N SER A 17 -19.45 9.95 0.12
CA SER A 17 -19.48 9.54 -1.29
C SER A 17 -18.23 8.73 -1.67
N ASP A 18 -17.07 9.13 -1.18
CA ASP A 18 -15.81 8.40 -1.41
C ASP A 18 -15.86 6.99 -0.79
N ILE A 19 -16.37 6.89 0.43
CA ILE A 19 -16.50 5.59 1.12
C ILE A 19 -17.50 4.69 0.37
N ASP A 20 -18.61 5.23 -0.07
CA ASP A 20 -19.61 4.47 -0.84
C ASP A 20 -19.02 3.95 -2.16
N GLN A 21 -18.17 4.75 -2.81
CA GLN A 21 -17.46 4.33 -4.01
C GLN A 21 -16.51 3.16 -3.73
N LEU A 22 -15.74 3.23 -2.64
CA LEU A 22 -14.86 2.15 -2.25
C LEU A 22 -15.62 0.86 -1.97
N PHE A 23 -16.74 0.94 -1.27
CA PHE A 23 -17.57 -0.24 -0.98
C PHE A 23 -18.18 -0.83 -2.26
N SER A 24 -18.59 0.02 -3.20
CA SER A 24 -19.10 -0.43 -4.49
C SER A 24 -18.05 -1.22 -5.26
N VAL A 25 -16.82 -0.72 -5.34
CA VAL A 25 -15.72 -1.43 -5.99
C VAL A 25 -15.40 -2.73 -5.25
N ALA A 26 -15.40 -2.72 -3.92
CA ALA A 26 -15.14 -3.92 -3.12
C ALA A 26 -16.19 -5.01 -3.41
N ASN A 27 -17.46 -4.64 -3.51
CA ASN A 27 -18.53 -5.59 -3.88
C ASN A 27 -18.32 -6.17 -5.28
N ASP A 28 -17.90 -5.35 -6.23
CA ASP A 28 -17.61 -5.81 -7.60
C ASP A 28 -16.43 -6.77 -7.66
N LEU A 29 -15.48 -6.64 -6.73
CA LEU A 29 -14.28 -7.47 -6.66
C LEU A 29 -14.49 -8.78 -5.89
N GLU A 30 -15.59 -8.94 -5.17
CA GLU A 30 -15.83 -10.14 -4.35
C GLU A 30 -15.69 -11.46 -5.13
N PRO A 31 -16.22 -11.61 -6.37
CA PRO A 31 -16.09 -12.86 -7.11
C PRO A 31 -14.64 -13.28 -7.34
N TYR A 32 -13.72 -12.34 -7.41
CA TYR A 32 -12.29 -12.62 -7.58
C TYR A 32 -11.64 -13.05 -6.27
N SER A 33 -12.04 -12.45 -5.16
CA SER A 33 -11.51 -12.80 -3.84
C SER A 33 -11.92 -14.20 -3.38
N ILE A 34 -13.14 -14.62 -3.71
CA ILE A 34 -13.65 -15.96 -3.39
C ILE A 34 -13.38 -17.00 -4.49
N ARG A 35 -12.59 -16.63 -5.49
CA ARG A 35 -12.10 -17.51 -6.56
C ARG A 35 -13.18 -18.03 -7.50
N LYS A 36 -14.32 -17.37 -7.62
CA LYS A 36 -15.35 -17.69 -8.63
C LYS A 36 -14.95 -17.19 -10.02
N LYS A 37 -14.16 -16.10 -10.08
CA LYS A 37 -13.64 -15.54 -11.33
C LYS A 37 -12.15 -15.29 -11.19
N ILE A 38 -11.46 -15.27 -12.31
CA ILE A 38 -10.03 -14.98 -12.41
C ILE A 38 -9.86 -13.76 -13.30
N THR A 39 -8.94 -12.89 -12.94
CA THR A 39 -8.61 -11.71 -13.72
C THR A 39 -7.11 -11.47 -13.71
N ARG A 40 -6.62 -10.77 -14.74
CA ARG A 40 -5.24 -10.30 -14.83
C ARG A 40 -5.20 -8.80 -15.03
N VAL A 41 -6.19 -8.09 -14.51
CA VAL A 41 -6.31 -6.64 -14.71
C VAL A 41 -5.07 -5.87 -14.23
N LEU A 42 -4.34 -6.39 -13.24
CA LEU A 42 -3.10 -5.81 -12.75
C LEU A 42 -1.84 -6.52 -13.27
N GLU A 43 -1.94 -7.28 -14.37
CA GLU A 43 -0.78 -7.94 -14.95
C GLU A 43 0.28 -6.90 -15.34
N GLY A 44 1.51 -7.13 -14.89
CA GLY A 44 2.63 -6.19 -15.08
C GLY A 44 2.79 -5.16 -13.97
N ALA A 45 1.80 -4.96 -13.12
CA ALA A 45 1.90 -4.03 -11.99
C ALA A 45 2.61 -4.68 -10.79
N ILE A 46 3.30 -3.85 -10.02
CA ILE A 46 4.06 -4.28 -8.84
C ILE A 46 3.58 -3.50 -7.61
N LEU A 47 3.16 -4.26 -6.59
CA LEU A 47 2.88 -3.72 -5.26
C LEU A 47 4.16 -3.73 -4.42
N GLY A 48 4.53 -2.57 -3.88
CA GLY A 48 5.51 -2.47 -2.82
C GLY A 48 4.83 -2.68 -1.47
N ASN A 49 5.05 -3.84 -0.85
CA ASN A 49 4.39 -4.24 0.40
C ASN A 49 5.36 -4.02 1.56
N MET A 50 5.37 -2.79 2.11
CA MET A 50 6.42 -2.30 3.01
C MET A 50 5.94 -2.27 4.46
N PHE A 51 6.34 -3.26 5.24
CA PHE A 51 5.96 -3.36 6.65
C PHE A 51 7.20 -3.23 7.52
N PHE A 52 7.31 -2.10 8.22
CA PHE A 52 8.42 -1.78 9.12
C PHE A 52 8.13 -2.12 10.58
N GLU A 53 7.03 -2.81 10.83
CA GLU A 53 6.69 -3.44 12.10
C GLU A 53 5.98 -4.77 11.84
N PRO A 54 5.98 -5.71 12.78
CA PRO A 54 5.38 -7.03 12.55
C PRO A 54 3.89 -6.94 12.24
N SER A 55 3.49 -7.60 11.15
CA SER A 55 2.09 -7.77 10.78
C SER A 55 1.97 -8.97 9.84
N THR A 56 1.30 -10.00 10.29
CA THR A 56 1.10 -11.20 9.46
C THR A 56 -0.15 -11.07 8.60
N ARG A 57 -1.29 -10.83 9.24
CA ARG A 57 -2.58 -10.84 8.53
C ARG A 57 -2.69 -9.72 7.49
N THR A 58 -2.38 -8.50 7.87
CA THR A 58 -2.50 -7.35 6.96
C THR A 58 -1.52 -7.46 5.81
N ARG A 59 -0.27 -7.80 6.10
CA ARG A 59 0.76 -7.97 5.08
C ARG A 59 0.36 -9.02 4.05
N ILE A 60 -0.09 -10.18 4.50
CA ILE A 60 -0.48 -11.28 3.63
C ILE A 60 -1.75 -10.94 2.85
N SER A 61 -2.74 -10.32 3.48
CA SER A 61 -4.01 -10.02 2.80
C SER A 61 -3.87 -8.99 1.69
N PHE A 62 -3.08 -7.94 1.88
CA PHE A 62 -2.82 -6.97 0.81
C PHE A 62 -2.02 -7.59 -0.33
N GLY A 63 -0.99 -8.37 -0.01
CA GLY A 63 -0.22 -9.09 -1.02
C GLY A 63 -1.07 -10.07 -1.82
N ALA A 64 -1.87 -10.86 -1.13
CA ALA A 64 -2.76 -11.83 -1.77
C ALA A 64 -3.79 -11.14 -2.66
N ALA A 65 -4.40 -10.05 -2.21
CA ALA A 65 -5.36 -9.29 -3.00
C ALA A 65 -4.75 -8.81 -4.32
N PHE A 66 -3.54 -8.29 -4.27
CA PHE A 66 -2.84 -7.82 -5.46
C PHE A 66 -2.51 -8.97 -6.42
N ASN A 67 -2.07 -10.12 -5.89
CA ASN A 67 -1.84 -11.32 -6.68
C ASN A 67 -3.13 -11.84 -7.34
N MET A 68 -4.25 -11.81 -6.62
CA MET A 68 -5.54 -12.26 -7.16
C MET A 68 -6.02 -11.41 -8.33
N LEU A 69 -5.57 -10.17 -8.43
CA LEU A 69 -5.86 -9.28 -9.55
C LEU A 69 -4.82 -9.37 -10.67
N GLY A 70 -3.82 -10.25 -10.54
CA GLY A 70 -2.82 -10.54 -11.57
C GLY A 70 -1.49 -9.81 -11.38
N GLY A 71 -1.34 -9.01 -10.35
CA GLY A 71 -0.11 -8.27 -10.10
C GLY A 71 0.94 -9.05 -9.34
N ALA A 72 2.15 -8.50 -9.29
CA ALA A 72 3.28 -9.05 -8.54
C ALA A 72 3.50 -8.25 -7.26
N VAL A 73 4.13 -8.88 -6.26
CA VAL A 73 4.38 -8.26 -4.96
C VAL A 73 5.87 -8.28 -4.65
N ARG A 74 6.39 -7.14 -4.21
CA ARG A 74 7.71 -7.00 -3.60
C ARG A 74 7.51 -6.56 -2.16
N GLU A 75 8.18 -7.21 -1.20
CA GLU A 75 7.93 -6.86 0.19
C GLU A 75 9.19 -6.78 1.03
N THR A 76 9.10 -5.99 2.11
CA THR A 76 10.02 -6.06 3.24
C THR A 76 9.20 -6.06 4.53
N SER A 77 9.68 -6.82 5.50
CA SER A 77 8.99 -6.98 6.78
C SER A 77 9.95 -6.94 7.98
N GLN A 78 11.22 -6.59 7.73
CA GLN A 78 12.24 -6.61 8.78
C GLN A 78 12.75 -5.21 9.06
N VAL A 79 12.33 -4.65 10.18
CA VAL A 79 12.74 -3.32 10.62
C VAL A 79 14.25 -3.26 10.86
N GLY A 80 14.81 -4.28 11.52
CA GLY A 80 16.22 -4.30 11.91
C GLY A 80 17.22 -4.46 10.77
N SER A 81 16.78 -4.82 9.57
CA SER A 81 17.64 -5.03 8.41
C SER A 81 17.40 -4.02 7.28
N SER A 82 16.50 -3.07 7.48
CA SER A 82 16.18 -2.08 6.44
C SER A 82 17.26 -1.01 6.32
N SER A 83 17.32 -0.36 5.17
CA SER A 83 18.20 0.78 4.94
C SER A 83 17.94 1.94 5.90
N LEU A 84 16.72 2.09 6.41
CA LEU A 84 16.36 3.10 7.40
C LEU A 84 17.17 2.95 8.69
N VAL A 85 17.36 1.71 9.15
CA VAL A 85 18.17 1.42 10.33
C VAL A 85 19.64 1.74 10.09
N LYS A 86 20.09 1.64 8.84
CA LYS A 86 21.47 1.94 8.45
C LYS A 86 21.74 3.41 8.21
N GLY A 87 20.78 4.28 8.53
CA GLY A 87 20.92 5.72 8.40
C GLY A 87 20.41 6.32 7.11
N GLU A 88 19.83 5.54 6.21
CA GLU A 88 19.17 6.05 5.03
C GLU A 88 17.91 6.83 5.43
N SER A 89 17.72 8.02 4.86
CA SER A 89 16.53 8.83 5.17
C SER A 89 15.26 8.18 4.59
N ILE A 90 14.12 8.46 5.21
CA ILE A 90 12.82 8.00 4.70
C ILE A 90 12.55 8.55 3.30
N ILE A 91 13.03 9.75 3.00
CA ILE A 91 12.88 10.39 1.69
C ILE A 91 13.67 9.63 0.63
N ASP A 92 14.92 9.28 0.91
CA ASP A 92 15.75 8.53 -0.01
C ASP A 92 15.21 7.13 -0.23
N THR A 93 14.75 6.48 0.82
CA THR A 93 14.09 5.16 0.73
C THR A 93 12.84 5.25 -0.15
N ALA A 94 12.03 6.28 0.00
CA ALA A 94 10.84 6.49 -0.81
C ALA A 94 11.18 6.64 -2.29
N LYS A 95 12.22 7.40 -2.63
CA LYS A 95 12.66 7.57 -4.01
C LYS A 95 13.11 6.25 -4.64
N VAL A 96 13.83 5.43 -3.89
CA VAL A 96 14.29 4.13 -4.38
C VAL A 96 13.11 3.16 -4.55
N LEU A 97 12.31 2.96 -3.51
CA LEU A 97 11.23 1.99 -3.54
C LEU A 97 10.12 2.36 -4.52
N SER A 98 9.80 3.64 -4.65
CA SER A 98 8.80 4.08 -5.63
C SER A 98 9.25 3.92 -7.07
N SER A 99 10.55 3.83 -7.32
CA SER A 99 11.09 3.55 -8.66
C SER A 99 10.85 2.11 -9.11
N TYR A 100 10.61 1.20 -8.17
CA TYR A 100 10.42 -0.23 -8.43
C TYR A 100 8.99 -0.71 -8.18
N SER A 101 8.08 0.20 -7.89
CA SER A 101 6.69 -0.14 -7.55
C SER A 101 5.72 0.75 -8.33
N ASP A 102 4.51 0.25 -8.53
CA ASP A 102 3.40 1.01 -9.12
C ASP A 102 2.45 1.56 -8.05
N ILE A 103 2.40 0.89 -6.91
CA ILE A 103 1.67 1.31 -5.72
C ILE A 103 2.39 0.74 -4.51
N ILE A 104 2.35 1.47 -3.39
CA ILE A 104 2.98 1.03 -2.14
C ILE A 104 1.94 1.01 -1.03
N VAL A 105 1.89 -0.08 -0.28
CA VAL A 105 1.23 -0.10 1.03
C VAL A 105 2.31 -0.11 2.10
N MET A 106 2.12 0.64 3.17
CA MET A 106 3.15 0.85 4.17
C MET A 106 2.58 0.88 5.58
N ARG A 107 3.23 0.17 6.47
CA ARG A 107 3.01 0.28 7.91
C ARG A 107 4.33 0.65 8.58
N HIS A 108 4.32 1.72 9.35
CA HIS A 108 5.50 2.21 10.05
C HIS A 108 5.11 2.54 11.50
N PRO A 109 5.96 2.21 12.50
CA PRO A 109 5.64 2.47 13.91
C PRO A 109 5.70 3.96 14.27
N ASP A 110 6.47 4.77 13.54
CA ASP A 110 6.67 6.17 13.89
C ASP A 110 5.61 7.06 13.21
N GLU A 111 5.03 7.93 14.00
CA GLU A 111 4.07 8.92 13.54
C GLU A 111 4.69 9.80 12.45
N GLY A 112 3.93 10.08 11.40
CA GLY A 112 4.37 10.98 10.32
C GLY A 112 5.30 10.36 9.30
N SER A 113 5.85 9.16 9.54
CA SER A 113 6.79 8.53 8.61
C SER A 113 6.15 8.18 7.27
N VAL A 114 4.93 7.64 7.28
CA VAL A 114 4.24 7.31 6.02
C VAL A 114 3.92 8.56 5.22
N LYS A 115 3.51 9.65 5.89
CA LYS A 115 3.27 10.92 5.22
C LYS A 115 4.54 11.46 4.56
N SER A 116 5.65 11.48 5.29
CA SER A 116 6.94 11.93 4.75
C SER A 116 7.39 11.07 3.58
N PHE A 117 7.20 9.75 3.68
CA PHE A 117 7.47 8.83 2.59
C PHE A 117 6.62 9.14 1.37
N SER A 118 5.32 9.37 1.56
CA SER A 118 4.39 9.65 0.46
C SER A 118 4.76 10.92 -0.31
N GLU A 119 5.23 11.94 0.38
CA GLU A 119 5.62 13.21 -0.25
C GLU A 119 6.81 13.06 -1.20
N ALA A 120 7.67 12.07 -0.96
CA ALA A 120 8.83 11.78 -1.81
C ALA A 120 8.57 10.64 -2.81
N SER A 121 7.45 9.95 -2.71
CA SER A 121 7.11 8.82 -3.57
C SER A 121 6.59 9.26 -4.92
N ARG A 122 7.02 8.57 -5.99
CA ARG A 122 6.51 8.77 -7.35
C ARG A 122 5.18 8.07 -7.59
N VAL A 123 4.80 7.16 -6.69
CA VAL A 123 3.61 6.32 -6.86
C VAL A 123 2.70 6.47 -5.66
N PRO A 124 1.41 6.10 -5.78
CA PRO A 124 0.49 6.18 -4.66
C PRO A 124 0.95 5.35 -3.47
N VAL A 125 0.73 5.87 -2.26
CA VAL A 125 1.04 5.20 -0.99
C VAL A 125 -0.23 5.07 -0.19
N ILE A 126 -0.47 3.88 0.35
CA ILE A 126 -1.58 3.59 1.25
C ILE A 126 -1.03 3.36 2.65
N ASN A 127 -1.49 4.15 3.60
CA ASN A 127 -1.06 4.06 5.00
C ASN A 127 -1.84 2.98 5.74
N LEU A 128 -1.14 1.95 6.19
CA LEU A 128 -1.69 0.87 7.00
C LEU A 128 -1.20 0.93 8.45
N SER A 129 -0.61 2.03 8.87
CA SER A 129 -0.09 2.19 10.22
C SER A 129 -1.22 2.17 11.25
N LEU A 130 -0.87 1.76 12.47
CA LEU A 130 -1.82 1.73 13.59
C LEU A 130 -1.91 3.08 14.31
N ILE A 131 -0.99 3.98 14.06
CA ILE A 131 -0.96 5.32 14.60
C ILE A 131 -1.41 6.28 13.51
N HIS A 132 -2.51 6.97 13.75
CA HIS A 132 -3.17 7.82 12.74
C HIS A 132 -3.15 9.31 13.09
N ILE A 133 -2.31 9.68 13.99
CA ILE A 133 -2.27 11.07 14.46
C ILE A 133 -1.19 11.84 13.72
#